data_9220a222af5a6306b08f60fd7b8b85bb
#
_entry.id   9220a222af5a6306b08f60fd7b8b85bb
#
_cell.length_a   1.000
_cell.length_b   1.000
_cell.length_c   1.000
_cell.angle_alpha   90.00
_cell.angle_beta   90.00
_cell.angle_gamma   90.00
#
_symmetry.space_group_name_H-M   'P 1'
#
loop_
_entity.id
_entity.type
_entity.pdbx_description
1 polymer ?
#
loop_
_entity_poly.entity_id
_entity_poly.type
_entity_poly.pdbx_seq_one_letter_code
_entity_poly.pdbx_strand_id
1 'polypeptide(L)'
;MGVNVRDLPALTAWYQKAFGLRPVFDFHLDAPGLTGVVLAHPHGWRVELLARPGSTPGLRAPDPLTAALTEGYGHFAVTTPELDPVYAALVAHGAGEVMKPGPSPEPGIRMAWVSDPEGNLIELIEKNKE
;
A
#
# COMPACT_ATOMS: atom_id res chain seq x y z
N MET A 1 4.23 -8.32 4.37
CA MET A 1 2.92 -7.67 4.29
C MET A 1 2.18 -8.23 3.08
N GLY A 2 0.94 -8.62 3.26
CA GLY A 2 0.14 -9.25 2.22
C GLY A 2 -1.08 -8.41 1.86
N VAL A 3 -1.35 -8.26 0.56
CA VAL A 3 -2.52 -7.55 0.04
C VAL A 3 -3.22 -8.44 -0.99
N ASN A 4 -4.48 -8.71 -0.75
CA ASN A 4 -5.30 -9.46 -1.69
C ASN A 4 -5.87 -8.48 -2.72
N VAL A 5 -5.64 -8.76 -4.00
CA VAL A 5 -6.00 -7.85 -5.09
C VAL A 5 -6.82 -8.57 -6.17
N ARG A 6 -7.56 -7.81 -6.94
CA ARG A 6 -8.32 -8.35 -8.06
C ARG A 6 -7.48 -8.42 -9.34
N ASP A 7 -6.80 -7.32 -9.66
CA ASP A 7 -6.00 -7.20 -10.89
C ASP A 7 -4.52 -7.28 -10.53
N LEU A 8 -4.00 -8.50 -10.46
CA LEU A 8 -2.62 -8.72 -10.05
C LEU A 8 -1.60 -8.05 -10.98
N PRO A 9 -1.70 -8.13 -12.31
CA PRO A 9 -0.75 -7.44 -13.17
C PRO A 9 -0.73 -5.92 -12.96
N ALA A 10 -1.90 -5.31 -12.85
CA ALA A 10 -2.02 -3.85 -12.67
C ALA A 10 -1.44 -3.42 -11.32
N LEU A 11 -1.77 -4.13 -10.24
CA LEU A 11 -1.28 -3.80 -8.91
C LEU A 11 0.23 -4.06 -8.77
N THR A 12 0.73 -5.13 -9.40
CA THR A 12 2.16 -5.41 -9.43
C THR A 12 2.93 -4.24 -10.08
N ALA A 13 2.48 -3.79 -11.24
CA ALA A 13 3.11 -2.67 -11.94
C ALA A 13 3.04 -1.39 -11.12
N TRP A 14 1.90 -1.12 -10.49
CA TRP A 14 1.72 0.08 -9.68
C TRP A 14 2.66 0.09 -8.47
N TYR A 15 2.69 -1.00 -7.70
CA TYR A 15 3.55 -1.09 -6.50
C TYR A 15 5.03 -1.00 -6.86
N GLN A 16 5.44 -1.59 -7.99
CA GLN A 16 6.82 -1.47 -8.45
C GLN A 16 7.22 -0.01 -8.71
N LYS A 17 6.38 0.73 -9.43
CA LYS A 17 6.65 2.14 -9.76
C LYS A 17 6.50 3.05 -8.55
N ALA A 18 5.44 2.86 -7.78
CA ALA A 18 5.11 3.75 -6.67
C ALA A 18 6.16 3.74 -5.56
N PHE A 19 6.70 2.56 -5.23
CA PHE A 19 7.63 2.41 -4.12
C PHE A 19 9.03 1.94 -4.55
N GLY A 20 9.30 1.83 -5.85
CA GLY A 20 10.59 1.36 -6.33
C GLY A 20 10.87 -0.08 -5.95
N LEU A 21 9.85 -0.93 -5.96
CA LEU A 21 10.00 -2.33 -5.60
C LEU A 21 10.50 -3.16 -6.77
N ARG A 22 11.26 -4.21 -6.48
CA ARG A 22 11.72 -5.18 -7.46
C ARG A 22 11.07 -6.54 -7.27
N PRO A 23 10.78 -7.30 -8.33
CA PRO A 23 10.24 -8.64 -8.20
C PRO A 23 11.26 -9.56 -7.53
N VAL A 24 10.80 -10.36 -6.57
CA VAL A 24 11.62 -11.39 -5.92
C VAL A 24 11.30 -12.75 -6.49
N PHE A 25 10.03 -13.13 -6.50
CA PHE A 25 9.52 -14.30 -7.18
C PHE A 25 8.02 -14.22 -7.33
N ASP A 26 7.47 -15.08 -8.20
CA ASP A 26 6.05 -15.28 -8.33
C ASP A 26 5.74 -16.77 -8.18
N PHE A 27 4.48 -17.07 -7.90
CA PHE A 27 4.04 -18.43 -7.74
C PHE A 27 2.57 -18.61 -8.14
N HIS A 28 2.21 -19.84 -8.45
CA HIS A 28 0.83 -20.18 -8.76
C HIS A 28 0.48 -21.53 -8.13
N LEU A 29 -0.66 -21.57 -7.44
CA LEU A 29 -1.22 -22.79 -6.89
C LEU A 29 -2.43 -23.18 -7.74
N ASP A 30 -2.37 -24.34 -8.41
CA ASP A 30 -3.43 -24.77 -9.32
C ASP A 30 -4.77 -24.99 -8.60
N ALA A 31 -4.71 -25.52 -7.40
CA ALA A 31 -5.88 -25.71 -6.55
C ALA A 31 -5.61 -24.98 -5.24
N PRO A 32 -6.34 -23.92 -4.92
CA PRO A 32 -7.60 -23.44 -5.50
C PRO A 32 -7.46 -22.39 -6.62
N GLY A 33 -6.30 -22.20 -7.19
CA GLY A 33 -6.09 -21.22 -8.26
C GLY A 33 -5.61 -19.87 -7.73
N LEU A 34 -4.66 -19.89 -6.81
CA LEU A 34 -4.08 -18.68 -6.22
C LEU A 34 -2.81 -18.30 -6.95
N THR A 35 -2.70 -17.04 -7.36
CA THR A 35 -1.47 -16.49 -7.94
C THR A 35 -0.91 -15.43 -7.02
N GLY A 36 0.40 -15.45 -6.80
CA GLY A 36 1.08 -14.49 -5.94
C GLY A 36 2.33 -13.92 -6.56
N VAL A 37 2.65 -12.70 -6.18
CA VAL A 37 3.88 -12.00 -6.54
C VAL A 37 4.47 -11.40 -5.28
N VAL A 38 5.77 -11.60 -5.07
CA VAL A 38 6.50 -10.98 -3.95
C VAL A 38 7.41 -9.89 -4.52
N LEU A 39 7.25 -8.67 -4.01
CA LEU A 39 8.05 -7.51 -4.38
C LEU A 39 8.84 -7.05 -3.16
N ALA A 40 10.08 -6.59 -3.38
CA ALA A 40 10.96 -6.15 -2.29
C ALA A 40 11.44 -4.72 -2.49
N HIS A 41 11.50 -3.98 -1.38
CA HIS A 41 12.09 -2.65 -1.32
C HIS A 41 13.60 -2.76 -1.03
N PRO A 42 14.44 -1.82 -1.53
CA PRO A 42 15.87 -1.82 -1.21
C PRO A 42 16.19 -1.82 0.29
N HIS A 43 15.29 -1.28 1.12
CA HIS A 43 15.46 -1.30 2.58
C HIS A 43 15.02 -2.61 3.24
N GLY A 44 14.61 -3.61 2.46
CA GLY A 44 14.37 -4.97 2.94
C GLY A 44 12.93 -5.34 3.23
N TRP A 45 11.98 -4.40 3.23
CA TRP A 45 10.58 -4.77 3.41
C TRP A 45 9.98 -5.33 2.11
N ARG A 46 8.96 -6.15 2.23
CA ARG A 46 8.33 -6.84 1.11
C ARG A 46 6.83 -6.65 1.09
N VAL A 47 6.27 -6.68 -0.11
CA VAL A 47 4.83 -6.78 -0.33
C VAL A 47 4.57 -8.08 -1.06
N GLU A 48 3.62 -8.86 -0.56
CA GLU A 48 3.08 -10.03 -1.24
C GLU A 48 1.70 -9.67 -1.77
N LEU A 49 1.55 -9.73 -3.09
CA LEU A 49 0.28 -9.47 -3.75
C LEU A 49 -0.33 -10.83 -4.15
N LEU A 50 -1.57 -11.05 -3.76
CA LEU A 50 -2.27 -12.32 -3.98
C LEU A 50 -3.56 -12.08 -4.74
N ALA A 51 -3.83 -12.92 -5.73
CA ALA A 51 -5.09 -12.88 -6.47
C ALA A 51 -5.68 -14.28 -6.60
N ARG A 52 -6.97 -14.38 -6.38
CA ARG A 52 -7.71 -15.64 -6.50
C ARG A 52 -9.00 -15.39 -7.26
N PRO A 53 -9.32 -16.21 -8.29
CA PRO A 53 -10.59 -16.10 -9.01
C PRO A 53 -11.79 -16.17 -8.05
N GLY A 54 -12.78 -15.31 -8.27
CA GLY A 54 -13.97 -15.28 -7.42
C GLY A 54 -13.83 -14.42 -6.17
N SER A 55 -12.70 -13.71 -6.00
CA SER A 55 -12.56 -12.81 -4.86
C SER A 55 -13.58 -11.66 -4.90
N THR A 56 -13.93 -11.19 -3.73
CA THR A 56 -14.90 -10.09 -3.58
C THR A 56 -14.22 -8.89 -2.92
N PRO A 57 -14.72 -7.66 -3.19
CA PRO A 57 -14.17 -6.47 -2.56
C PRO A 57 -14.28 -6.53 -1.04
N GLY A 58 -13.22 -6.11 -0.36
CA GLY A 58 -13.20 -5.97 1.09
C GLY A 58 -13.45 -4.53 1.51
N LEU A 59 -12.71 -4.08 2.53
CA LEU A 59 -12.80 -2.72 3.02
C LEU A 59 -12.36 -1.72 1.94
N ARG A 60 -13.21 -0.71 1.69
CA ARG A 60 -12.95 0.37 0.73
C ARG A 60 -13.37 1.69 1.35
N ALA A 61 -12.73 2.07 2.45
CA ALA A 61 -13.06 3.30 3.16
C ALA A 61 -12.38 4.51 2.49
N PRO A 62 -13.04 5.68 2.50
CA PRO A 62 -12.45 6.89 1.91
C PRO A 62 -11.33 7.50 2.75
N ASP A 63 -11.24 7.15 4.02
CA ASP A 63 -10.28 7.73 4.97
C ASP A 63 -10.06 6.76 6.15
N PRO A 64 -8.99 6.97 6.95
CA PRO A 64 -8.68 6.06 8.06
C PRO A 64 -9.71 6.08 9.20
N LEU A 65 -10.38 7.19 9.43
CA LEU A 65 -11.39 7.28 10.50
C LEU A 65 -12.60 6.43 10.15
N THR A 66 -13.05 6.47 8.91
CA THR A 66 -14.14 5.63 8.43
C THR A 66 -13.72 4.16 8.41
N ALA A 67 -12.48 3.87 8.00
CA ALA A 67 -11.96 2.50 8.00
C ALA A 67 -11.98 1.88 9.40
N ALA A 68 -11.74 2.67 10.44
CA ALA A 68 -11.70 2.20 11.82
C ALA A 68 -13.06 1.70 12.34
N LEU A 69 -14.14 1.97 11.63
CA LEU A 69 -15.46 1.42 11.97
C LEU A 69 -15.58 -0.07 11.64
N THR A 70 -14.68 -0.60 10.83
CA THR A 70 -14.67 -2.02 10.46
C THR A 70 -13.48 -2.70 11.12
N GLU A 71 -13.74 -3.72 11.93
CA GLU A 71 -12.70 -4.46 12.63
C GLU A 71 -11.83 -5.26 11.67
N GLY A 72 -10.57 -5.47 12.03
CA GLY A 72 -9.59 -6.20 11.24
C GLY A 72 -8.52 -5.27 10.67
N TYR A 73 -7.80 -5.74 9.65
CA TYR A 73 -6.75 -4.94 9.02
C TYR A 73 -7.36 -3.78 8.25
N GLY A 74 -6.93 -2.54 8.54
CA GLY A 74 -7.45 -1.34 7.90
C GLY A 74 -6.50 -0.75 6.87
N HIS A 75 -5.21 -0.80 7.15
CA HIS A 75 -4.17 -0.20 6.30
C HIS A 75 -2.81 -0.77 6.67
N PHE A 76 -1.81 -0.42 5.88
CA PHE A 76 -0.43 -0.58 6.29
C PHE A 76 0.29 0.76 6.23
N ALA A 77 1.42 0.86 6.92
CA ALA A 77 2.20 2.08 6.98
C ALA A 77 3.60 1.87 6.42
N VAL A 78 4.11 2.88 5.73
CA VAL A 78 5.47 2.93 5.20
C VAL A 78 6.16 4.16 5.76
N THR A 79 7.38 4.02 6.27
CA THR A 79 8.16 5.16 6.74
C THR A 79 9.03 5.72 5.62
N THR A 80 9.21 7.03 5.62
CA THR A 80 10.07 7.73 4.68
C THR A 80 10.76 8.90 5.37
N PRO A 81 12.03 9.21 5.02
CA PRO A 81 12.68 10.42 5.55
C PRO A 81 12.17 11.70 4.89
N GLU A 82 11.47 11.62 3.77
CA GLU A 82 11.05 12.79 2.98
C GLU A 82 9.58 12.63 2.55
N LEU A 83 8.66 13.05 3.41
CA LEU A 83 7.24 12.83 3.21
C LEU A 83 6.67 13.57 1.99
N ASP A 84 6.96 14.88 1.86
CA ASP A 84 6.33 15.70 0.83
C ASP A 84 6.66 15.23 -0.59
N PRO A 85 7.94 14.98 -0.97
CA PRO A 85 8.23 14.48 -2.30
C PRO A 85 7.72 13.05 -2.54
N VAL A 86 7.71 12.20 -1.53
CA VAL A 86 7.18 10.84 -1.67
C VAL A 86 5.67 10.89 -1.93
N TYR A 87 4.93 11.70 -1.17
CA TYR A 87 3.49 11.87 -1.37
C TYR A 87 3.21 12.38 -2.79
N ALA A 88 3.92 13.42 -3.21
CA ALA A 88 3.73 13.99 -4.56
C ALA A 88 4.02 12.96 -5.65
N ALA A 89 5.07 12.16 -5.50
CA ALA A 89 5.41 11.12 -6.47
C ALA A 89 4.34 10.03 -6.53
N LEU A 90 3.81 9.60 -5.40
CA LEU A 90 2.75 8.60 -5.35
C LEU A 90 1.48 9.10 -6.06
N VAL A 91 1.08 10.33 -5.80
CA VAL A 91 -0.07 10.94 -6.47
C VAL A 91 0.16 11.03 -7.98
N ALA A 92 1.38 11.41 -8.40
CA ALA A 92 1.73 11.46 -9.82
C ALA A 92 1.69 10.07 -10.48
N HIS A 93 1.89 9.00 -9.72
CA HIS A 93 1.78 7.62 -10.21
C HIS A 93 0.38 7.03 -10.05
N GLY A 94 -0.61 7.85 -9.76
CA GLY A 94 -2.01 7.42 -9.74
C GLY A 94 -2.54 6.96 -8.40
N ALA A 95 -1.82 7.19 -7.30
CA ALA A 95 -2.37 6.94 -5.97
C ALA A 95 -3.55 7.87 -5.70
N GLY A 96 -4.56 7.35 -5.00
CA GLY A 96 -5.66 8.19 -4.52
C GLY A 96 -5.18 9.12 -3.41
N GLU A 97 -5.58 10.38 -3.43
CA GLU A 97 -5.28 11.33 -2.37
C GLU A 97 -6.29 11.16 -1.25
N VAL A 98 -5.82 10.79 -0.05
CA VAL A 98 -6.67 10.60 1.12
C VAL A 98 -6.44 11.71 2.14
N MET A 99 -5.19 11.94 2.55
CA MET A 99 -4.82 13.06 3.41
C MET A 99 -3.46 13.59 2.99
N LYS A 100 -3.39 14.88 2.73
CA LYS A 100 -2.13 15.57 2.42
C LYS A 100 -1.19 15.53 3.64
N PRO A 101 0.13 15.71 3.42
CA PRO A 101 1.09 15.76 4.53
C PRO A 101 0.68 16.76 5.60
N GLY A 102 0.70 16.30 6.84
CA GLY A 102 0.33 17.09 8.01
C GLY A 102 0.73 16.38 9.31
N PRO A 103 0.37 16.96 10.45
CA PRO A 103 0.76 16.39 11.75
C PRO A 103 0.06 15.06 12.01
N SER A 104 0.82 14.09 12.53
CA SER A 104 0.31 12.85 13.06
C SER A 104 -0.22 13.05 14.47
N PRO A 105 -1.11 12.18 14.98
CA PRO A 105 -1.44 12.17 16.40
C PRO A 105 -0.21 11.96 17.30
N GLU A 106 0.83 11.32 16.79
CA GLU A 106 2.10 11.20 17.52
C GLU A 106 2.86 12.51 17.46
N PRO A 107 3.20 13.13 18.63
CA PRO A 107 3.87 14.42 18.64
C PRO A 107 5.21 14.42 17.89
N GLY A 108 5.43 15.44 17.06
CA GLY A 108 6.67 15.61 16.30
C GLY A 108 6.76 14.76 15.03
N ILE A 109 5.75 13.98 14.72
CA ILE A 109 5.70 13.12 13.54
C ILE A 109 4.72 13.69 12.53
N ARG A 110 5.08 13.65 11.26
CA ARG A 110 4.18 14.02 10.16
C ARG A 110 3.73 12.76 9.43
N MET A 111 2.54 12.81 8.89
CA MET A 111 1.96 11.70 8.12
C MET A 111 1.21 12.20 6.89
N ALA A 112 0.97 11.30 5.97
CA ALA A 112 0.06 11.47 4.86
C ALA A 112 -0.63 10.14 4.58
N TRP A 113 -1.73 10.16 3.84
CA TRP A 113 -2.46 8.96 3.47
C TRP A 113 -2.78 8.97 2.00
N VAL A 114 -2.57 7.83 1.38
CA VAL A 114 -2.93 7.59 -0.03
C VAL A 114 -3.69 6.26 -0.12
N SER A 115 -4.23 5.97 -1.30
CA SER A 115 -4.77 4.64 -1.58
C SER A 115 -4.16 4.08 -2.85
N ASP A 116 -4.05 2.74 -2.91
CA ASP A 116 -3.65 2.06 -4.13
C ASP A 116 -4.79 2.05 -5.15
N PRO A 117 -4.58 1.57 -6.39
CA PRO A 117 -5.62 1.58 -7.42
C PRO A 117 -6.89 0.79 -7.07
N GLU A 118 -6.83 -0.11 -6.12
CA GLU A 118 -8.01 -0.86 -5.66
C GLU A 118 -8.61 -0.32 -4.37
N GLY A 119 -8.13 0.84 -3.90
CA GLY A 119 -8.69 1.53 -2.75
C GLY A 119 -8.14 1.09 -1.39
N ASN A 120 -7.05 0.33 -1.36
CA ASN A 120 -6.42 -0.03 -0.11
C ASN A 120 -5.66 1.16 0.47
N LEU A 121 -5.90 1.46 1.76
CA LEU A 121 -5.29 2.61 2.42
C LEU A 121 -3.84 2.36 2.79
N ILE A 122 -2.99 3.36 2.54
CA ILE A 122 -1.57 3.34 2.85
C ILE A 122 -1.24 4.60 3.63
N GLU A 123 -0.69 4.42 4.82
CA GLU A 123 -0.19 5.52 5.63
C GLU A 123 1.29 5.76 5.33
N LEU A 124 1.67 7.02 5.15
CA LEU A 124 3.06 7.43 4.99
C LEU A 124 3.47 8.17 6.25
N ILE A 125 4.53 7.72 6.89
CA ILE A 125 5.02 8.30 8.14
C ILE A 125 6.41 8.87 7.89
N GLU A 126 6.58 10.15 8.22
CA GLU A 126 7.88 10.79 8.13
C GLU A 126 8.71 10.43 9.34
N LYS A 127 9.78 9.69 9.09
CA LYS A 127 10.73 9.34 10.14
C LYS A 127 11.84 10.37 10.16
N ASN A 128 12.05 11.01 11.31
CA ASN A 128 13.11 11.98 11.47
C ASN A 128 14.47 11.36 11.20
N LYS A 129 15.29 12.14 10.52
CA LYS A 129 16.72 11.80 10.36
C LYS A 129 17.42 12.10 11.69
N GLU A 130 17.92 11.08 12.30
CA GLU A 130 18.86 11.26 13.41
C GLU A 130 20.20 10.71 13.02
#